data_7ee9c130a3ba3d02fbda6475c7b984eb
#
_entry.id   7ee9c130a3ba3d02fbda6475c7b984eb
#
_cell.length_a   1.000
_cell.length_b   1.000
_cell.length_c   1.000
_cell.angle_alpha   90.00
_cell.angle_beta   90.00
_cell.angle_gamma   90.00
#
_symmetry.space_group_name_H-M   'P 1'
#
loop_
_entity.id
_entity.type
_entity.pdbx_description
1 polymer ?
#
loop_
_entity_poly.entity_id
_entity_poly.type
_entity_poly.pdbx_seq_one_letter_code
_entity_poly.pdbx_strand_id
1 'polypeptide(L)'
;ATTRPETMFGDTAVAISKDNEKLKHLIGKECIIPIINKAIPIIADDHADPEKGTGAVKITPAHDFNDFEVGKRHNLPLINILNPDATLNENTPFAGLDTQTARKKTIETLDSLGLMDKIEDHPMVIPYGDRSGVVIEPLMTDQWFVDAPKLAVEAMRVVENGEMEFVPKSYEKTYFEWMRNIQ
;
A
#
# COMPACT_ATOMS: atom_id res chain seq x y z
N ALA A 1 -11.47 9.95 -3.95
CA ALA A 1 -12.36 8.78 -3.89
C ALA A 1 -11.60 7.57 -3.38
N THR A 2 -12.27 6.60 -2.77
CA THR A 2 -11.68 5.36 -2.25
C THR A 2 -12.70 4.22 -2.27
N THR A 3 -12.24 3.00 -2.46
CA THR A 3 -13.03 1.78 -2.30
C THR A 3 -12.99 1.22 -0.86
N ARG A 4 -12.09 1.78 -0.02
CA ARG A 4 -11.82 1.33 1.34
C ARG A 4 -11.84 2.51 2.33
N PRO A 5 -13.01 3.15 2.57
CA PRO A 5 -13.10 4.31 3.46
C PRO A 5 -12.69 4.02 4.91
N GLU A 6 -12.83 2.76 5.37
CA GLU A 6 -12.39 2.32 6.70
C GLU A 6 -10.88 2.48 6.92
N THR A 7 -10.08 2.51 5.86
CA THR A 7 -8.61 2.67 5.99
C THR A 7 -8.17 4.12 6.14
N MET A 8 -9.08 5.10 6.03
CA MET A 8 -8.74 6.52 6.14
C MET A 8 -8.09 6.90 7.48
N PHE A 9 -8.32 6.15 8.54
CA PHE A 9 -7.72 6.40 9.85
C PHE A 9 -6.21 6.16 9.86
N GLY A 10 -5.69 5.39 8.89
CA GLY A 10 -4.27 5.15 8.65
C GLY A 10 -3.66 6.08 7.60
N ASP A 11 -4.41 7.05 7.07
CA ASP A 11 -3.90 7.97 6.07
C ASP A 11 -2.81 8.87 6.64
N THR A 12 -1.79 9.11 5.83
CA THR A 12 -0.62 9.92 6.22
C THR A 12 -0.34 11.06 5.25
N ALA A 13 -1.02 11.07 4.11
CA ALA A 13 -1.01 12.18 3.16
C ALA A 13 -2.21 12.09 2.20
N VAL A 14 -2.44 13.19 1.47
CA VAL A 14 -3.22 13.20 0.23
C VAL A 14 -2.28 13.57 -0.90
N ALA A 15 -2.22 12.75 -1.95
CA ALA A 15 -1.42 13.02 -3.14
C ALA A 15 -2.25 13.74 -4.21
N ILE A 16 -1.63 14.71 -4.87
CA ILE A 16 -2.18 15.45 -6.02
C ILE A 16 -1.07 15.55 -7.06
N SER A 17 -1.39 15.29 -8.33
CA SER A 17 -0.46 15.52 -9.43
C SER A 17 -0.15 17.02 -9.58
N LYS A 18 1.10 17.35 -9.90
CA LYS A 18 1.52 18.72 -10.25
C LYS A 18 0.78 19.26 -11.48
N ASP A 19 0.31 18.36 -12.33
CA ASP A 19 -0.42 18.70 -13.57
C ASP A 19 -1.92 18.91 -13.32
N ASN A 20 -2.40 18.71 -12.09
CA ASN A 20 -3.78 18.96 -11.74
C ASN A 20 -4.05 20.46 -11.55
N GLU A 21 -4.47 21.14 -12.62
CA GLU A 21 -4.72 22.59 -12.62
C GLU A 21 -5.73 23.03 -11.57
N LYS A 22 -6.69 22.19 -11.21
CA LYS A 22 -7.75 22.51 -10.25
C LYS A 22 -7.26 22.47 -8.80
N LEU A 23 -6.42 21.50 -8.46
CA LEU A 23 -6.06 21.18 -7.08
C LEU A 23 -4.59 21.47 -6.73
N LYS A 24 -3.71 21.73 -7.71
CA LYS A 24 -2.27 21.98 -7.47
C LYS A 24 -2.00 23.11 -6.46
N HIS A 25 -2.92 24.06 -6.31
CA HIS A 25 -2.79 25.16 -5.36
C HIS A 25 -2.93 24.70 -3.88
N LEU A 26 -3.33 23.45 -3.65
CA LEU A 26 -3.41 22.83 -2.33
C LEU A 26 -2.12 22.12 -1.93
N ILE A 27 -1.23 21.82 -2.86
CA ILE A 27 0.05 21.16 -2.58
C ILE A 27 0.86 21.97 -1.57
N GLY A 28 1.38 21.29 -0.54
CA GLY A 28 2.11 21.91 0.56
C GLY A 28 1.22 22.45 1.70
N LYS A 29 -0.10 22.33 1.57
CA LYS A 29 -1.04 22.61 2.65
C LYS A 29 -1.36 21.31 3.41
N GLU A 30 -2.19 21.41 4.42
CA GLU A 30 -2.72 20.29 5.20
C GLU A 30 -4.22 20.13 4.95
N CYS A 31 -4.70 18.90 5.08
CA CYS A 31 -6.10 18.58 5.20
C CYS A 31 -6.37 17.79 6.48
N ILE A 32 -7.61 17.79 6.92
CA ILE A 32 -8.03 17.11 8.15
C ILE A 32 -8.72 15.81 7.79
N ILE A 33 -8.26 14.71 8.36
CA ILE A 33 -9.00 13.45 8.34
C ILE A 33 -10.22 13.64 9.24
N PRO A 34 -11.46 13.57 8.68
CA PRO A 34 -12.65 13.66 9.50
C PRO A 34 -12.75 12.52 10.52
N ILE A 35 -13.65 12.64 11.47
CA ILE A 35 -13.88 11.71 12.59
C ILE A 35 -12.76 11.74 13.64
N ILE A 36 -11.48 11.64 13.23
CA ILE A 36 -10.33 11.66 14.15
C ILE A 36 -9.63 13.03 14.26
N ASN A 37 -10.06 14.02 13.48
CA ASN A 37 -9.52 15.39 13.46
C ASN A 37 -7.98 15.46 13.32
N LYS A 38 -7.40 14.56 12.55
CA LYS A 38 -5.95 14.49 12.34
C LYS A 38 -5.55 15.27 11.09
N ALA A 39 -4.61 16.20 11.23
CA ALA A 39 -4.00 16.90 10.09
C ALA A 39 -3.00 15.99 9.38
N ILE A 40 -3.06 15.98 8.04
CA ILE A 40 -2.12 15.30 7.15
C ILE A 40 -1.72 16.22 5.99
N PRO A 41 -0.48 16.11 5.48
CA PRO A 41 -0.01 16.95 4.38
C PRO A 41 -0.67 16.59 3.04
N ILE A 42 -0.78 17.60 2.20
CA ILE A 42 -1.10 17.43 0.78
C ILE A 42 0.21 17.49 0.00
N ILE A 43 0.57 16.37 -0.63
CA ILE A 43 1.84 16.19 -1.34
C ILE A 43 1.66 16.19 -2.85
N ALA A 44 2.73 16.48 -3.57
CA ALA A 44 2.80 16.33 -5.02
C ALA A 44 3.36 14.96 -5.37
N ASP A 45 2.58 14.10 -6.02
CA ASP A 45 3.05 12.80 -6.49
C ASP A 45 2.28 12.36 -7.75
N ASP A 46 3.00 11.78 -8.71
CA ASP A 46 2.46 11.33 -9.99
C ASP A 46 1.61 10.04 -9.86
N HIS A 47 1.57 9.46 -8.65
CA HIS A 47 0.62 8.40 -8.31
C HIS A 47 -0.83 8.88 -8.43
N ALA A 48 -1.09 10.16 -8.20
CA ALA A 48 -2.41 10.77 -8.38
C ALA A 48 -2.66 11.13 -9.85
N ASP A 49 -3.53 10.37 -10.50
CA ASP A 49 -3.95 10.64 -11.88
C ASP A 49 -5.01 11.76 -11.88
N PRO A 50 -4.73 12.93 -12.52
CA PRO A 50 -5.66 14.05 -12.53
C PRO A 50 -6.98 13.77 -13.26
N GLU A 51 -6.99 12.76 -14.16
CA GLU A 51 -8.17 12.37 -14.94
C GLU A 51 -9.08 11.38 -14.21
N LYS A 52 -8.63 10.82 -13.07
CA LYS A 52 -9.40 9.85 -12.30
C LYS A 52 -10.06 10.45 -11.05
N GLY A 53 -11.36 10.26 -10.95
CA GLY A 53 -12.15 10.70 -9.80
C GLY A 53 -12.01 12.19 -9.53
N THR A 54 -11.56 12.57 -8.34
CA THR A 54 -11.30 13.97 -7.96
C THR A 54 -9.91 14.45 -8.36
N GLY A 55 -9.02 13.58 -8.85
CA GLY A 55 -7.61 13.88 -9.07
C GLY A 55 -6.79 14.02 -7.77
N ALA A 56 -7.37 13.66 -6.63
CA ALA A 56 -6.70 13.57 -5.34
C ALA A 56 -6.85 12.16 -4.78
N VAL A 57 -5.75 11.59 -4.27
CA VAL A 57 -5.71 10.23 -3.76
C VAL A 57 -5.23 10.24 -2.31
N LYS A 58 -5.96 9.55 -1.43
CA LYS A 58 -5.50 9.32 -0.06
C LYS A 58 -4.30 8.36 -0.08
N ILE A 59 -3.35 8.53 0.81
CA ILE A 59 -2.15 7.69 0.92
C ILE A 59 -2.14 7.00 2.27
N THR A 60 -2.27 5.66 2.22
CA THR A 60 -2.32 4.77 3.39
C THR A 60 -1.18 3.74 3.32
N PRO A 61 0.07 4.10 3.58
CA PRO A 61 1.24 3.28 3.28
C PRO A 61 1.27 1.93 4.00
N ALA A 62 0.60 1.80 5.14
CA ALA A 62 0.56 0.55 5.89
C ALA A 62 -0.43 -0.50 5.34
N HIS A 63 -1.32 -0.11 4.42
CA HIS A 63 -2.44 -0.95 3.97
C HIS A 63 -2.64 -1.00 2.45
N ASP A 64 -1.69 -0.44 1.68
CA ASP A 64 -1.68 -0.50 0.22
C ASP A 64 -0.24 -0.51 -0.29
N PHE A 65 0.08 -1.42 -1.22
CA PHE A 65 1.43 -1.58 -1.75
C PHE A 65 1.90 -0.37 -2.58
N ASN A 66 1.01 0.24 -3.35
CA ASN A 66 1.35 1.42 -4.15
C ASN A 66 1.54 2.63 -3.23
N ASP A 67 0.67 2.79 -2.23
CA ASP A 67 0.78 3.86 -1.23
C ASP A 67 2.05 3.70 -0.38
N PHE A 68 2.51 2.46 -0.15
CA PHE A 68 3.78 2.19 0.53
C PHE A 68 4.96 2.78 -0.22
N GLU A 69 5.00 2.63 -1.55
CA GLU A 69 6.06 3.23 -2.37
C GLU A 69 6.00 4.77 -2.38
N VAL A 70 4.78 5.34 -2.37
CA VAL A 70 4.61 6.79 -2.16
C VAL A 70 5.12 7.20 -0.77
N GLY A 71 4.77 6.42 0.26
CA GLY A 71 5.22 6.63 1.62
C GLY A 71 6.73 6.67 1.74
N LYS A 72 7.44 5.75 1.08
CA LYS A 72 8.92 5.72 1.03
C LYS A 72 9.50 6.97 0.36
N ARG A 73 8.96 7.37 -0.80
CA ARG A 73 9.44 8.55 -1.54
C ARG A 73 9.30 9.85 -0.75
N HIS A 74 8.25 9.96 0.04
CA HIS A 74 7.92 11.17 0.81
C HIS A 74 8.25 11.05 2.30
N ASN A 75 8.87 9.94 2.72
CA ASN A 75 9.20 9.66 4.13
C ASN A 75 7.97 9.80 5.06
N LEU A 76 6.83 9.27 4.61
CA LEU A 76 5.58 9.32 5.38
C LEU A 76 5.58 8.24 6.48
N PRO A 77 4.93 8.49 7.63
CA PRO A 77 4.80 7.48 8.67
C PRO A 77 3.93 6.31 8.23
N LEU A 78 4.23 5.13 8.73
CA LEU A 78 3.43 3.91 8.56
C LEU A 78 2.49 3.74 9.75
N ILE A 79 1.21 3.95 9.55
CA ILE A 79 0.19 3.83 10.60
C ILE A 79 -0.64 2.59 10.34
N ASN A 80 -0.34 1.53 11.08
CA ASN A 80 -1.13 0.31 11.03
C ASN A 80 -2.43 0.49 11.82
N ILE A 81 -3.55 0.17 11.20
CA ILE A 81 -4.90 0.25 11.77
C ILE A 81 -5.59 -1.11 11.89
N LEU A 82 -4.93 -2.19 11.52
CA LEU A 82 -5.47 -3.55 11.59
C LEU A 82 -4.72 -4.40 12.60
N ASN A 83 -5.44 -5.30 13.23
CA ASN A 83 -4.92 -6.42 13.98
C ASN A 83 -4.60 -7.59 13.02
N PRO A 84 -3.84 -8.61 13.46
CA PRO A 84 -3.52 -9.78 12.63
C PRO A 84 -4.74 -10.58 12.17
N ASP A 85 -5.89 -10.45 12.83
CA ASP A 85 -7.17 -11.05 12.46
C ASP A 85 -8.02 -10.17 11.54
N ALA A 86 -7.44 -9.08 11.01
CA ALA A 86 -8.08 -8.08 10.15
C ALA A 86 -9.22 -7.29 10.82
N THR A 87 -9.34 -7.31 12.13
CA THR A 87 -10.18 -6.33 12.86
C THR A 87 -9.45 -4.99 12.98
N LEU A 88 -10.18 -3.89 13.11
CA LEU A 88 -9.57 -2.59 13.36
C LEU A 88 -8.96 -2.56 14.76
N ASN A 89 -7.76 -1.99 14.88
CA ASN A 89 -7.05 -1.89 16.15
C ASN A 89 -7.41 -0.61 16.93
N GLU A 90 -6.78 -0.44 18.08
CA GLU A 90 -6.98 0.69 19.00
C GLU A 90 -6.64 2.08 18.43
N ASN A 91 -5.92 2.15 17.31
CA ASN A 91 -5.60 3.42 16.63
C ASN A 91 -6.80 3.98 15.87
N THR A 92 -7.94 3.31 15.89
CA THR A 92 -9.15 3.71 15.16
C THR A 92 -10.33 3.89 16.08
N PRO A 93 -11.30 4.75 15.73
CA PRO A 93 -12.53 4.93 16.53
C PRO A 93 -13.46 3.71 16.49
N PHE A 94 -13.19 2.74 15.61
CA PHE A 94 -14.00 1.54 15.41
C PHE A 94 -13.24 0.25 15.77
N ALA A 95 -12.36 0.33 16.77
CA ALA A 95 -11.57 -0.80 17.26
C ALA A 95 -12.42 -2.05 17.53
N GLY A 96 -11.89 -3.21 17.14
CA GLY A 96 -12.54 -4.51 17.29
C GLY A 96 -13.59 -4.86 16.24
N LEU A 97 -13.94 -3.95 15.34
CA LEU A 97 -14.84 -4.26 14.22
C LEU A 97 -14.07 -4.87 13.05
N ASP A 98 -14.71 -5.77 12.33
CA ASP A 98 -14.23 -6.25 11.03
C ASP A 98 -14.25 -5.10 9.99
N THR A 99 -13.46 -5.24 8.92
CA THR A 99 -13.30 -4.20 7.90
C THR A 99 -14.61 -3.83 7.20
N GLN A 100 -15.52 -4.78 6.98
CA GLN A 100 -16.79 -4.49 6.30
C GLN A 100 -17.75 -3.72 7.20
N THR A 101 -17.86 -4.10 8.47
CA THR A 101 -18.67 -3.40 9.46
C THR A 101 -18.10 -1.99 9.70
N ALA A 102 -16.79 -1.85 9.82
CA ALA A 102 -16.11 -0.57 9.96
C ALA A 102 -16.33 0.33 8.75
N ARG A 103 -16.30 -0.24 7.53
CA ARG A 103 -16.61 0.49 6.27
C ARG A 103 -18.00 1.10 6.31
N LYS A 104 -19.02 0.31 6.66
CA LYS A 104 -20.40 0.79 6.77
C LYS A 104 -20.50 1.94 7.79
N LYS A 105 -19.93 1.77 8.97
CA LYS A 105 -19.93 2.81 10.01
C LYS A 105 -19.19 4.06 9.60
N THR A 106 -18.08 3.92 8.89
CA THR A 106 -17.32 5.08 8.36
C THR A 106 -18.17 5.87 7.38
N ILE A 107 -18.85 5.19 6.44
CA ILE A 107 -19.75 5.81 5.47
C ILE A 107 -20.90 6.53 6.19
N GLU A 108 -21.61 5.85 7.10
CA GLU A 108 -22.71 6.42 7.88
C GLU A 108 -22.26 7.65 8.67
N THR A 109 -21.07 7.60 9.27
CA THR A 109 -20.54 8.74 10.03
C THR A 109 -20.19 9.92 9.12
N LEU A 110 -19.55 9.66 7.97
CA LEU A 110 -19.24 10.71 6.99
C LEU A 110 -20.50 11.36 6.41
N ASP A 111 -21.54 10.56 6.17
CA ASP A 111 -22.83 11.06 5.70
C ASP A 111 -23.50 11.96 6.76
N SER A 112 -23.53 11.53 8.01
CA SER A 112 -24.06 12.34 9.12
C SER A 112 -23.34 13.67 9.33
N LEU A 113 -22.05 13.73 8.93
CA LEU A 113 -21.24 14.96 8.97
C LEU A 113 -21.40 15.83 7.70
N GLY A 114 -22.20 15.39 6.72
CA GLY A 114 -22.35 16.07 5.45
C GLY A 114 -21.10 16.07 4.57
N LEU A 115 -20.23 15.09 4.75
CA LEU A 115 -18.94 14.95 4.04
C LEU A 115 -18.98 13.90 2.93
N MET A 116 -20.12 13.24 2.71
CA MET A 116 -20.32 12.34 1.58
C MET A 116 -20.73 13.11 0.33
N ASP A 117 -20.02 12.87 -0.77
CA ASP A 117 -20.40 13.37 -2.09
C ASP A 117 -21.34 12.37 -2.77
N LYS A 118 -20.85 11.15 -3.03
CA LYS A 118 -21.63 10.06 -3.65
C LYS A 118 -21.03 8.70 -3.36
N ILE A 119 -21.85 7.67 -3.54
CA ILE A 119 -21.45 6.26 -3.56
C ILE A 119 -21.73 5.74 -4.97
N GLU A 120 -20.75 5.15 -5.61
CA GLU A 120 -20.86 4.55 -6.94
C GLU A 120 -20.37 3.10 -6.92
N ASP A 121 -21.01 2.25 -7.67
CA ASP A 121 -20.54 0.88 -7.89
C ASP A 121 -19.22 0.92 -8.67
N HIS A 122 -18.20 0.24 -8.15
CA HIS A 122 -16.90 0.17 -8.78
C HIS A 122 -16.43 -1.29 -8.86
N PRO A 123 -16.26 -1.85 -10.07
CA PRO A 123 -15.70 -3.19 -10.20
C PRO A 123 -14.26 -3.21 -9.77
N MET A 124 -13.91 -4.14 -8.88
CA MET A 124 -12.56 -4.30 -8.38
C MET A 124 -12.19 -5.77 -8.23
N VAL A 125 -10.90 -6.07 -8.35
CA VAL A 125 -10.36 -7.40 -8.06
C VAL A 125 -9.99 -7.46 -6.59
N ILE A 126 -10.59 -8.39 -5.87
CA ILE A 126 -10.32 -8.60 -4.44
C ILE A 126 -9.49 -9.88 -4.30
N PRO A 127 -8.31 -9.83 -3.64
CA PRO A 127 -7.52 -11.03 -3.39
C PRO A 127 -8.16 -11.91 -2.31
N TYR A 128 -8.16 -13.21 -2.53
CA TYR A 128 -8.64 -14.21 -1.58
C TYR A 128 -7.51 -15.20 -1.26
N GLY A 129 -7.50 -15.70 -0.04
CA GLY A 129 -6.57 -16.76 0.36
C GLY A 129 -6.96 -18.09 -0.30
N ASP A 130 -6.04 -18.73 -1.00
CA ASP A 130 -6.28 -19.97 -1.76
C ASP A 130 -6.85 -21.10 -0.90
N ARG A 131 -6.45 -21.18 0.36
CA ARG A 131 -6.89 -22.24 1.28
C ARG A 131 -8.10 -21.86 2.12
N SER A 132 -8.18 -20.60 2.52
CA SER A 132 -9.20 -20.12 3.46
C SER A 132 -10.44 -19.57 2.76
N GLY A 133 -10.31 -19.10 1.51
CA GLY A 133 -11.37 -18.40 0.79
C GLY A 133 -11.78 -17.06 1.41
N VAL A 134 -10.97 -16.52 2.35
CA VAL A 134 -11.23 -15.22 2.96
C VAL A 134 -10.50 -14.10 2.22
N VAL A 135 -11.02 -12.90 2.32
CA VAL A 135 -10.38 -11.70 1.76
C VAL A 135 -9.03 -11.47 2.44
N ILE A 136 -8.01 -11.16 1.64
CA ILE A 136 -6.68 -10.81 2.13
C ILE A 136 -6.62 -9.30 2.32
N GLU A 137 -6.32 -8.88 3.54
CA GLU A 137 -6.08 -7.48 3.87
C GLU A 137 -4.55 -7.24 3.97
N PRO A 138 -4.00 -6.25 3.23
CA PRO A 138 -2.59 -5.90 3.38
C PRO A 138 -2.29 -5.44 4.81
N LEU A 139 -1.29 -6.04 5.43
CA LEU A 139 -0.84 -5.73 6.77
C LEU A 139 0.69 -5.66 6.79
N MET A 140 1.23 -4.54 7.27
CA MET A 140 2.66 -4.39 7.51
C MET A 140 3.06 -5.18 8.75
N THR A 141 4.03 -6.08 8.59
CA THR A 141 4.59 -6.89 9.67
C THR A 141 6.05 -7.18 9.41
N ASP A 142 6.83 -7.38 10.47
CA ASP A 142 8.22 -7.79 10.34
C ASP A 142 8.28 -9.22 9.79
N GLN A 143 9.10 -9.40 8.76
CA GLN A 143 9.32 -10.69 8.11
C GLN A 143 10.81 -11.01 8.11
N TRP A 144 11.13 -12.29 8.26
CA TRP A 144 12.48 -12.77 8.00
C TRP A 144 12.80 -12.55 6.53
N PHE A 145 13.91 -11.86 6.28
CA PHE A 145 14.40 -11.59 4.94
C PHE A 145 15.81 -12.16 4.76
N VAL A 146 16.03 -12.80 3.62
CA VAL A 146 17.36 -13.26 3.20
C VAL A 146 17.81 -12.36 2.05
N ASP A 147 18.92 -11.66 2.23
CA ASP A 147 19.55 -10.87 1.16
C ASP A 147 20.15 -11.82 0.10
N ALA A 148 19.27 -12.42 -0.67
CA ALA A 148 19.63 -13.42 -1.68
C ALA A 148 20.56 -12.87 -2.77
N PRO A 149 20.39 -11.62 -3.28
CA PRO A 149 21.31 -11.02 -4.23
C PRO A 149 22.75 -10.98 -3.72
N LYS A 150 22.95 -10.65 -2.44
CA LYS A 150 24.28 -10.59 -1.83
C LYS A 150 24.92 -11.99 -1.73
N LEU A 151 24.14 -13.00 -1.38
CA LEU A 151 24.61 -14.40 -1.32
C LEU A 151 24.91 -14.96 -2.71
N ALA A 152 24.15 -14.57 -3.72
CA ALA A 152 24.30 -15.00 -5.10
C ALA A 152 25.66 -14.60 -5.71
N VAL A 153 26.25 -13.48 -5.26
CA VAL A 153 27.56 -13.02 -5.76
C VAL A 153 28.62 -14.11 -5.59
N GLU A 154 28.76 -14.66 -4.40
CA GLU A 154 29.75 -15.72 -4.13
C GLU A 154 29.37 -17.03 -4.81
N ALA A 155 28.10 -17.39 -4.86
CA ALA A 155 27.60 -18.55 -5.57
C ALA A 155 27.92 -18.51 -7.07
N MET A 156 27.78 -17.35 -7.71
CA MET A 156 28.17 -17.16 -9.12
C MET A 156 29.68 -17.23 -9.30
N ARG A 157 30.45 -16.61 -8.41
CA ARG A 157 31.92 -16.60 -8.48
C ARG A 157 32.53 -17.99 -8.57
N VAL A 158 32.08 -18.92 -7.74
CA VAL A 158 32.64 -20.29 -7.71
C VAL A 158 32.40 -21.07 -9.01
N VAL A 159 31.32 -20.78 -9.72
CA VAL A 159 31.03 -21.35 -11.04
C VAL A 159 31.83 -20.66 -12.14
N GLU A 160 31.91 -19.33 -12.10
CA GLU A 160 32.68 -18.55 -13.07
C GLU A 160 34.19 -18.90 -13.04
N ASN A 161 34.72 -19.18 -11.86
CA ASN A 161 36.11 -19.56 -11.67
C ASN A 161 36.39 -21.07 -11.91
N GLY A 162 35.36 -21.85 -12.22
CA GLY A 162 35.50 -23.29 -12.42
C GLY A 162 35.77 -24.12 -11.16
N GLU A 163 35.52 -23.54 -9.97
CA GLU A 163 35.59 -24.26 -8.69
C GLU A 163 34.39 -25.22 -8.53
N MET A 164 33.31 -24.95 -9.23
CA MET A 164 32.11 -25.77 -9.37
C MET A 164 31.70 -25.83 -10.85
N GLU A 165 31.34 -27.00 -11.34
CA GLU A 165 30.89 -27.20 -12.71
C GLU A 165 29.51 -27.87 -12.75
N PHE A 166 28.69 -27.48 -13.72
CA PHE A 166 27.43 -28.13 -14.02
C PHE A 166 27.61 -29.27 -15.03
N VAL A 167 26.98 -30.41 -14.77
CA VAL A 167 26.94 -31.55 -15.70
C VAL A 167 25.46 -31.87 -16.00
N PRO A 168 25.00 -31.68 -17.22
CA PRO A 168 25.71 -31.09 -18.37
C PRO A 168 25.86 -29.56 -18.23
N LYS A 169 26.87 -29.02 -18.91
CA LYS A 169 27.25 -27.60 -18.85
C LYS A 169 26.12 -26.64 -19.31
N SER A 170 25.17 -27.13 -20.10
CA SER A 170 24.02 -26.34 -20.56
C SER A 170 23.19 -25.72 -19.44
N TYR A 171 23.22 -26.28 -18.22
CA TYR A 171 22.50 -25.71 -17.05
C TYR A 171 23.15 -24.46 -16.47
N GLU A 172 24.41 -24.16 -16.77
CA GLU A 172 25.07 -22.92 -16.32
C GLU A 172 24.30 -21.67 -16.74
N LYS A 173 23.76 -21.66 -17.97
CA LYS A 173 22.98 -20.50 -18.44
C LYS A 173 21.76 -20.23 -17.56
N THR A 174 20.98 -21.25 -17.25
CA THR A 174 19.79 -21.14 -16.40
C THR A 174 20.17 -20.73 -14.97
N TYR A 175 21.27 -21.30 -14.45
CA TYR A 175 21.78 -20.95 -13.13
C TYR A 175 22.15 -19.46 -13.02
N PHE A 176 22.95 -18.94 -13.95
CA PHE A 176 23.34 -17.54 -13.94
C PHE A 176 22.16 -16.58 -14.16
N GLU A 177 21.19 -16.97 -14.98
CA GLU A 177 19.99 -16.17 -15.18
C GLU A 177 19.17 -16.07 -13.87
N TRP A 178 19.05 -17.17 -13.15
CA TRP A 178 18.39 -17.20 -11.84
C TRP A 178 19.15 -16.36 -10.81
N MET A 179 20.46 -16.58 -10.67
CA MET A 179 21.26 -15.89 -9.67
C MET A 179 21.34 -14.38 -9.87
N ARG A 180 21.34 -13.91 -11.12
CA ARG A 180 21.36 -12.47 -11.44
C ARG A 180 20.03 -11.77 -11.17
N ASN A 181 18.93 -12.51 -11.19
CA ASN A 181 17.59 -11.99 -11.02
C ASN A 181 16.93 -12.41 -9.71
N ILE A 182 17.69 -13.01 -8.78
CA ILE A 182 17.17 -13.46 -7.50
C ILE A 182 16.81 -12.27 -6.63
N GLN A 183 15.63 -12.35 -5.98
CA GLN A 183 15.10 -11.30 -5.10
C GLN A 183 15.01 -11.80 -3.66
#